data_ff471b5cd30dc997e27a45dc7f0d641c
#
_entry.id   ff471b5cd30dc997e27a45dc7f0d641c
#
_cell.length_a   1.000
_cell.length_b   1.000
_cell.length_c   1.000
_cell.angle_alpha   90.00
_cell.angle_beta   90.00
_cell.angle_gamma   90.00
#
_symmetry.space_group_name_H-M   'P 1'
#
loop_
_entity.id
_entity.type
_entity.pdbx_description
1 polymer ?
#
loop_
_entity_poly.entity_id
_entity_poly.type
_entity_poly.pdbx_seq_one_letter_code
_entity_poly.pdbx_strand_id
1 'polypeptide(L)'
;GSGAGFPAIFLAFILPSNFHLFEPNPKKAAFLRSIKIECNLTNLTVYKEKVENYKSSFKADIITSRALMDVKPLIKLCLNISDQKTIFILWKGSEIFDEVEGLKDYDIFENGLRRYCVLKNTQSGMNTTL
;
A
#
# COMPACT_ATOMS: atom_id res chain seq x y z
N GLY A 1 -5.32 5.35 -0.44
CA GLY A 1 -5.35 6.13 0.78
C GLY A 1 -4.52 5.57 1.90
N SER A 2 -3.73 6.42 2.50
CA SER A 2 -2.88 6.05 3.64
C SER A 2 -3.65 6.04 4.97
N GLY A 3 -4.92 6.44 4.98
CA GLY A 3 -5.66 6.74 6.19
C GLY A 3 -5.04 7.94 6.91
N ALA A 4 -4.78 7.81 8.21
CA ALA A 4 -4.06 8.83 8.98
C ALA A 4 -2.53 8.66 8.90
N GLY A 5 -2.02 7.96 7.88
CA GLY A 5 -0.61 7.66 7.71
C GLY A 5 -0.12 6.41 8.46
N PHE A 6 -1.00 5.75 9.16
CA PHE A 6 -0.64 4.51 9.86
C PHE A 6 -0.70 3.31 8.88
N PRO A 7 0.28 2.40 8.88
CA PRO A 7 1.46 2.40 9.74
C PRO A 7 2.68 3.12 9.13
N ALA A 8 2.54 3.71 7.93
CA ALA A 8 3.68 4.20 7.16
C ALA A 8 4.48 5.28 7.88
N ILE A 9 3.82 6.25 8.51
CA ILE A 9 4.53 7.30 9.27
C ILE A 9 5.31 6.68 10.42
N PHE A 10 4.70 5.76 11.15
CA PHE A 10 5.35 5.10 12.27
C PHE A 10 6.57 4.30 11.83
N LEU A 11 6.45 3.57 10.72
CA LEU A 11 7.55 2.81 10.15
C LEU A 11 8.67 3.73 9.62
N ALA A 12 8.33 4.85 9.03
CA ALA A 12 9.31 5.84 8.56
C ALA A 12 10.12 6.43 9.70
N PHE A 13 9.54 6.51 10.89
CA PHE A 13 10.24 6.98 12.09
C PHE A 13 11.30 5.99 12.58
N ILE A 14 11.07 4.69 12.45
CA ILE A 14 11.93 3.65 13.04
C ILE A 14 12.77 2.87 12.03
N LEU A 15 12.47 2.95 10.74
CA LEU A 15 13.18 2.20 9.70
C LEU A 15 13.92 3.15 8.75
N PRO A 16 15.12 2.76 8.26
CA PRO A 16 15.91 3.58 7.34
C PRO A 16 15.45 3.52 5.89
N SER A 17 14.35 2.83 5.59
CA SER A 17 13.82 2.70 4.23
C SER A 17 13.16 3.99 3.76
N ASN A 18 13.00 4.14 2.44
CA ASN A 18 12.25 5.24 1.84
C ASN A 18 10.76 4.90 1.78
N PHE A 19 9.92 5.83 2.22
CA PHE A 19 8.47 5.67 2.29
C PHE A 19 7.77 6.67 1.38
N HIS A 20 6.79 6.19 0.64
CA HIS A 20 5.98 6.98 -0.28
C HIS A 20 4.51 6.82 0.09
N LEU A 21 3.86 7.92 0.44
CA LEU A 21 2.45 7.95 0.85
C LEU A 21 1.62 8.65 -0.21
N PHE A 22 0.61 7.98 -0.72
CA PHE A 22 -0.32 8.53 -1.70
C PHE A 22 -1.64 8.85 -1.01
N GLU A 23 -1.96 10.14 -0.93
CA GLU A 23 -3.17 10.63 -0.27
C GLU A 23 -3.83 11.72 -1.11
N PRO A 24 -4.91 11.39 -1.85
CA PRO A 24 -5.57 12.37 -2.72
C PRO A 24 -6.33 13.46 -1.96
N ASN A 25 -6.74 13.22 -0.71
CA ASN A 25 -7.45 14.21 0.08
C ASN A 25 -6.51 15.33 0.52
N PRO A 26 -6.77 16.62 0.14
CA PRO A 26 -5.86 17.72 0.44
C PRO A 26 -5.62 17.94 1.94
N LYS A 27 -6.67 17.81 2.76
CA LYS A 27 -6.57 18.01 4.21
C LYS A 27 -5.71 16.93 4.86
N LYS A 28 -5.92 15.66 4.47
CA LYS A 28 -5.13 14.54 4.96
C LYS A 28 -3.69 14.63 4.49
N ALA A 29 -3.44 14.98 3.25
CA ALA A 29 -2.09 15.17 2.72
C ALA A 29 -1.36 16.29 3.46
N ALA A 30 -2.02 17.41 3.72
CA ALA A 30 -1.44 18.52 4.50
C ALA A 30 -1.10 18.09 5.93
N PHE A 31 -1.97 17.33 6.58
CA PHE A 31 -1.72 16.78 7.90
C PHE A 31 -0.48 15.86 7.90
N LEU A 32 -0.39 14.96 6.94
CA LEU A 32 0.75 14.05 6.82
C LEU A 32 2.07 14.81 6.58
N ARG A 33 2.03 15.86 5.77
CA ARG A 33 3.20 16.72 5.53
C ARG A 33 3.62 17.49 6.78
N SER A 34 2.67 17.94 7.60
CA SER A 34 2.99 18.61 8.85
C SER A 34 3.71 17.68 9.83
N ILE A 35 3.26 16.43 9.94
CA ILE A 35 3.93 15.43 10.76
C ILE A 35 5.35 15.15 10.24
N LYS A 36 5.50 15.02 8.93
CA LYS A 36 6.82 14.84 8.32
C LYS A 36 7.79 15.94 8.73
N ILE A 37 7.34 17.19 8.71
CA ILE A 37 8.17 18.33 9.06
C ILE A 37 8.49 18.32 10.54
N GLU A 38 7.50 18.19 11.41
CA GLU A 38 7.68 18.21 12.86
C GLU A 38 8.58 17.09 13.37
N CYS A 39 8.46 15.90 12.79
CA CYS A 39 9.26 14.74 13.17
C CYS A 39 10.54 14.60 12.36
N ASN A 40 10.83 15.54 11.46
CA ASN A 40 12.02 15.52 10.58
C ASN A 40 12.20 14.19 9.84
N LEU A 41 11.12 13.69 9.23
CA LEU A 41 11.12 12.42 8.51
C LEU A 41 11.63 12.62 7.08
N THR A 42 12.93 12.64 6.91
CA THR A 42 13.59 12.88 5.62
C THR A 42 13.39 11.75 4.61
N ASN A 43 13.05 10.55 5.11
CA ASN A 43 12.80 9.35 4.31
C ASN A 43 11.33 9.16 3.91
N LEU A 44 10.48 10.17 4.15
CA LEU A 44 9.05 10.13 3.84
C LEU A 44 8.72 11.16 2.76
N THR A 45 8.02 10.74 1.72
CA THR A 45 7.45 11.62 0.70
C THR A 45 5.94 11.46 0.69
N VAL A 46 5.20 12.58 0.73
CA VAL A 46 3.74 12.59 0.70
C VAL A 46 3.28 13.15 -0.64
N TYR A 47 2.52 12.35 -1.38
CA TYR A 47 1.96 12.73 -2.67
C TYR A 47 0.46 13.04 -2.50
N LYS A 48 0.05 14.24 -2.88
CA LYS A 48 -1.37 14.65 -2.89
C LYS A 48 -2.00 14.22 -4.21
N GLU A 49 -1.99 12.93 -4.47
CA GLU A 49 -2.57 12.36 -5.69
C GLU A 49 -2.91 10.89 -5.51
N LYS A 50 -3.71 10.36 -6.43
CA LYS A 50 -3.98 8.93 -6.49
C LYS A 50 -2.78 8.20 -7.06
N VAL A 51 -2.50 7.01 -6.52
CA VAL A 51 -1.35 6.20 -6.93
C VAL A 51 -1.40 5.83 -8.42
N GLU A 52 -2.58 5.58 -8.97
CA GLU A 52 -2.76 5.21 -10.38
C GLU A 52 -2.41 6.35 -11.34
N ASN A 53 -2.39 7.59 -10.87
CA ASN A 53 -2.04 8.75 -11.68
C ASN A 53 -0.54 9.10 -11.61
N TYR A 54 0.19 8.47 -10.72
CA TYR A 54 1.60 8.78 -10.52
C TYR A 54 2.48 8.14 -11.58
N LYS A 55 3.28 8.95 -12.26
CA LYS A 55 4.30 8.47 -13.21
C LYS A 55 5.55 8.14 -12.43
N SER A 56 5.74 6.88 -12.13
CA SER A 56 6.78 6.44 -11.21
C SER A 56 8.16 6.34 -11.87
N SER A 57 9.17 6.83 -11.15
CA SER A 57 10.57 6.57 -11.42
C SER A 57 11.12 5.40 -10.59
N PHE A 58 10.29 4.76 -9.77
CA PHE A 58 10.69 3.65 -8.91
C PHE A 58 9.70 2.50 -8.99
N LYS A 59 10.13 1.34 -8.52
CA LYS A 59 9.26 0.20 -8.22
C LYS A 59 9.34 -0.09 -6.73
N ALA A 60 8.19 -0.21 -6.08
CA ALA A 60 8.13 -0.46 -4.65
C ALA A 60 8.53 -1.89 -4.31
N ASP A 61 9.28 -2.07 -3.25
CA ASP A 61 9.56 -3.39 -2.69
C ASP A 61 8.35 -3.92 -1.93
N ILE A 62 7.69 -3.04 -1.17
CA ILE A 62 6.52 -3.38 -0.36
C ILE A 62 5.45 -2.31 -0.57
N ILE A 63 4.22 -2.75 -0.79
CA ILE A 63 3.05 -1.88 -0.85
C ILE A 63 2.11 -2.27 0.29
N THR A 64 1.70 -1.30 1.09
CA THR A 64 0.77 -1.52 2.18
C THR A 64 -0.52 -0.75 1.97
N SER A 65 -1.63 -1.33 2.42
CA SER A 65 -2.93 -0.67 2.39
C SER A 65 -3.81 -1.17 3.52
N ARG A 66 -4.72 -0.30 3.99
CA ARG A 66 -5.69 -0.62 5.05
C ARG A 66 -7.09 -0.61 4.47
N ALA A 67 -7.68 -1.80 4.28
CA ALA A 67 -9.10 -2.00 3.94
C ALA A 67 -9.68 -0.98 2.95
N LEU A 68 -8.85 -0.47 2.01
CA LEU A 68 -9.24 0.58 1.08
C LEU A 68 -10.20 0.07 0.02
N MET A 69 -9.91 -1.10 -0.52
CA MET A 69 -10.68 -1.74 -1.59
C MET A 69 -10.30 -3.22 -1.67
N ASP A 70 -10.98 -3.96 -2.54
CA ASP A 70 -10.67 -5.36 -2.78
C ASP A 70 -9.24 -5.53 -3.31
N VAL A 71 -8.68 -6.70 -3.09
CA VAL A 71 -7.27 -7.01 -3.40
C VAL A 71 -6.98 -6.87 -4.90
N LYS A 72 -7.82 -7.46 -5.75
CA LYS A 72 -7.58 -7.47 -7.20
C LYS A 72 -7.58 -6.08 -7.82
N PRO A 73 -8.58 -5.21 -7.56
CA PRO A 73 -8.53 -3.83 -8.03
C PRO A 73 -7.32 -3.05 -7.49
N LEU A 74 -6.93 -3.28 -6.24
CA LEU A 74 -5.78 -2.62 -5.64
C LEU A 74 -4.47 -2.94 -6.37
N ILE A 75 -4.26 -4.21 -6.71
CA ILE A 75 -3.08 -4.63 -7.48
C ILE A 75 -3.03 -3.87 -8.80
N LYS A 76 -4.19 -3.75 -9.50
CA LYS A 76 -4.27 -3.01 -10.76
C LYS A 76 -3.94 -1.53 -10.61
N LEU A 77 -4.41 -0.89 -9.54
CA LEU A 77 -4.11 0.53 -9.29
C LEU A 77 -2.62 0.78 -9.04
N CYS A 78 -1.90 -0.22 -8.57
CA CYS A 78 -0.49 -0.09 -8.21
C CYS A 78 0.48 -0.57 -9.30
N LEU A 79 0.00 -0.87 -10.51
CA LEU A 79 0.84 -1.41 -11.59
C LEU A 79 2.01 -0.50 -11.96
N ASN A 80 1.80 0.81 -11.93
CA ASN A 80 2.84 1.79 -12.27
C ASN A 80 3.98 1.86 -11.25
N ILE A 81 3.75 1.42 -10.00
CA ILE A 81 4.77 1.43 -8.93
C ILE A 81 5.18 0.03 -8.48
N SER A 82 4.67 -1.02 -9.11
CA SER A 82 4.96 -2.41 -8.73
C SER A 82 5.61 -3.20 -9.86
N ASP A 83 6.32 -4.25 -9.49
CA ASP A 83 6.85 -5.26 -10.40
C ASP A 83 6.62 -6.65 -9.81
N GLN A 84 7.17 -7.69 -10.46
CA GLN A 84 6.98 -9.08 -10.01
C GLN A 84 7.58 -9.38 -8.63
N LYS A 85 8.51 -8.54 -8.17
CA LYS A 85 9.16 -8.70 -6.86
C LYS A 85 8.41 -7.97 -5.75
N THR A 86 7.45 -7.11 -6.08
CA THR A 86 6.71 -6.33 -5.10
C THR A 86 5.86 -7.23 -4.21
N ILE A 87 5.91 -6.99 -2.91
CA ILE A 87 5.09 -7.68 -1.92
C ILE A 87 4.00 -6.72 -1.43
N PHE A 88 2.75 -7.20 -1.42
CA PHE A 88 1.62 -6.47 -0.85
C PHE A 88 1.37 -6.96 0.56
N ILE A 89 1.25 -6.03 1.51
CA ILE A 89 0.85 -6.32 2.89
C ILE A 89 -0.43 -5.54 3.16
N LEU A 90 -1.54 -6.26 3.30
CA LEU A 90 -2.86 -5.66 3.31
C LEU A 90 -3.58 -5.96 4.63
N TRP A 91 -4.12 -4.91 5.26
CA TRP A 91 -5.01 -5.04 6.42
C TRP A 91 -6.43 -5.21 5.93
N LYS A 92 -7.05 -6.32 6.30
CA LYS A 92 -8.38 -6.71 5.82
C LYS A 92 -9.29 -7.19 6.93
N GLY A 93 -10.58 -7.30 6.63
CA GLY A 93 -11.57 -7.96 7.45
C GLY A 93 -11.79 -9.42 7.04
N SER A 94 -12.95 -9.97 7.39
CA SER A 94 -13.31 -11.37 7.10
C SER A 94 -13.47 -11.66 5.60
N GLU A 95 -13.78 -10.64 4.80
CA GLU A 95 -13.99 -10.76 3.36
C GLU A 95 -12.72 -11.12 2.59
N ILE A 96 -11.55 -11.09 3.24
CA ILE A 96 -10.27 -11.39 2.58
C ILE A 96 -10.27 -12.77 1.91
N PHE A 97 -10.94 -13.74 2.49
CA PHE A 97 -10.97 -15.10 1.94
C PHE A 97 -11.65 -15.16 0.57
N ASP A 98 -12.68 -14.35 0.37
CA ASP A 98 -13.35 -14.22 -0.93
C ASP A 98 -12.54 -13.37 -1.91
N GLU A 99 -11.89 -12.33 -1.40
CA GLU A 99 -11.10 -11.41 -2.21
C GLU A 99 -9.87 -12.05 -2.86
N VAL A 100 -9.29 -13.08 -2.21
CA VAL A 100 -8.10 -13.77 -2.71
C VAL A 100 -8.42 -14.99 -3.57
N GLU A 101 -9.70 -15.30 -3.76
CA GLU A 101 -10.10 -16.42 -4.60
C GLU A 101 -9.51 -16.28 -6.02
N GLY A 102 -8.85 -17.34 -6.48
CA GLY A 102 -8.17 -17.35 -7.77
C GLY A 102 -6.76 -16.73 -7.77
N LEU A 103 -6.34 -16.12 -6.69
CA LEU A 103 -4.98 -15.65 -6.52
C LEU A 103 -4.07 -16.77 -6.00
N LYS A 104 -2.76 -16.57 -6.15
CA LYS A 104 -1.72 -17.50 -5.68
C LYS A 104 -0.65 -16.73 -4.91
N ASP A 105 0.24 -17.47 -4.28
CA ASP A 105 1.40 -16.91 -3.56
C ASP A 105 1.00 -15.89 -2.49
N TYR A 106 -0.02 -16.22 -1.69
CA TYR A 106 -0.46 -15.39 -0.57
C TYR A 106 -0.52 -16.19 0.72
N ASP A 107 -0.40 -15.47 1.83
CA ASP A 107 -0.61 -15.97 3.18
C ASP A 107 -1.57 -15.05 3.92
N ILE A 108 -2.45 -15.63 4.73
CA ILE A 108 -3.39 -14.86 5.57
C ILE A 108 -3.05 -15.15 7.02
N PHE A 109 -2.79 -14.07 7.77
CA PHE A 109 -2.51 -14.11 9.20
C PHE A 109 -3.69 -13.50 9.95
N GLU A 110 -4.12 -14.18 11.03
CA GLU A 110 -5.26 -13.76 11.83
C GLU A 110 -4.83 -13.35 13.23
N ASN A 111 -5.43 -12.28 13.74
CA ASN A 111 -5.28 -11.82 15.11
C ASN A 111 -6.62 -11.24 15.58
N GLY A 112 -7.42 -12.05 16.27
CA GLY A 112 -8.79 -11.69 16.64
C GLY A 112 -9.66 -11.50 15.41
N LEU A 113 -10.26 -10.32 15.25
CA LEU A 113 -11.10 -9.98 14.11
C LEU A 113 -10.30 -9.40 12.94
N ARG A 114 -9.00 -9.20 13.14
CA ARG A 114 -8.13 -8.61 12.12
C ARG A 114 -7.52 -9.69 11.26
N ARG A 115 -7.40 -9.38 9.97
CA ARG A 115 -6.73 -10.24 8.98
C ARG A 115 -5.66 -9.45 8.27
N TYR A 116 -4.53 -10.10 8.04
CA TYR A 116 -3.43 -9.54 7.28
C TYR A 116 -3.16 -10.48 6.11
N CYS A 117 -3.16 -9.94 4.92
CA CYS A 117 -2.83 -10.70 3.71
C CYS A 117 -1.46 -10.26 3.22
N VAL A 118 -0.54 -11.21 3.10
CA VAL A 118 0.77 -11.00 2.47
C VAL A 118 0.74 -11.70 1.13
N LEU A 119 0.90 -10.93 0.06
CA LEU A 119 0.73 -11.40 -1.31
C LEU A 119 1.93 -11.01 -2.17
N LYS A 120 2.53 -11.97 -2.85
CA LYS A 120 3.55 -11.69 -3.86
C LYS A 120 2.89 -11.27 -5.17
N ASN A 121 3.47 -10.30 -5.86
CA ASN A 121 2.92 -9.80 -7.12
C ASN A 121 3.28 -10.70 -8.31
N THR A 122 3.01 -11.99 -8.18
CA THR A 122 3.22 -12.98 -9.24
C THR A 122 1.93 -13.31 -9.99
N GLN A 123 0.95 -12.42 -9.92
CA GLN A 123 -0.38 -12.61 -10.51
C GLN A 123 -0.36 -12.23 -11.99
N SER A 124 0.39 -12.97 -12.81
CA SER A 124 0.63 -12.64 -14.22
C SER A 124 -0.65 -12.46 -15.03
N GLY A 125 -1.67 -13.28 -14.75
CA GLY A 125 -2.97 -13.16 -15.43
C GLY A 125 -3.70 -11.85 -15.14
N MET A 126 -3.46 -11.21 -14.01
CA MET A 126 -4.03 -9.90 -13.67
C MET A 126 -3.27 -8.75 -14.30
N ASN A 127 -1.96 -8.90 -14.46
CA ASN A 127 -1.12 -7.86 -15.05
C ASN A 127 -1.29 -7.76 -16.55
N THR A 128 -1.74 -8.83 -17.21
CA THR A 128 -1.93 -8.90 -18.66
C THR A 128 -3.32 -8.53 -19.13
N THR A 129 -4.30 -8.42 -18.25
CA THR A 129 -5.71 -8.13 -18.59
C THR A 129 -6.03 -6.63 -18.60
N LEU A 130 -5.05 -5.83 -18.67
CA LEU A 130 -5.19 -4.40 -18.82
C LEU A 130 -5.24 -4.06 -20.30
#